data_149a619bf4bfcc34965e4494b3186ca8
#
_entry.id   149a619bf4bfcc34965e4494b3186ca8
#
_cell.length_a   1.000
_cell.length_b   1.000
_cell.length_c   1.000
_cell.angle_alpha   90.00
_cell.angle_beta   90.00
_cell.angle_gamma   90.00
#
_symmetry.space_group_name_H-M   'P 1'
#
loop_
_entity.id
_entity.type
_entity.pdbx_description
1 polymer ?
#
loop_
_entity_poly.entity_id
_entity_poly.type
_entity_poly.pdbx_seq_one_letter_code
_entity_poly.pdbx_strand_id
1 'polypeptide(L)'
;STFNIPAEILVGDSYVHDDDDRDYELDMSVDYAIAKSSNVAMAYYVQNIIGAKRFADGVEKFGIGQKTGIDFPGEAAGIVKSYGDYDGSTAGSMAFGQGLSIPLVQIVRAYCAVANDGVPTTPHFLVSKAGEEVDWPAGDRIISKKTADEETDMMRSVMLDGSGALGQVEGYDIAGKTGTGEQADEEGGYKENHFVASLCGFANADDPEV
;
A
#
# COMPACT_ATOMS: atom_id res chain seq x y z
N SER A 1 -13.91 6.83 -11.00
CA SER A 1 -14.96 5.80 -11.22
C SER A 1 -15.68 5.52 -9.91
N THR A 2 -16.98 5.23 -9.98
CA THR A 2 -17.83 4.89 -8.82
C THR A 2 -18.37 3.48 -8.99
N PHE A 3 -18.43 2.72 -7.89
CA PHE A 3 -18.90 1.35 -7.87
C PHE A 3 -19.85 1.16 -6.69
N ASN A 4 -20.85 0.31 -6.86
CA ASN A 4 -21.74 -0.10 -5.78
C ASN A 4 -21.04 -1.18 -4.95
N ILE A 5 -20.64 -0.83 -3.74
CA ILE A 5 -19.86 -1.67 -2.84
C ILE A 5 -20.79 -2.30 -1.81
N PRO A 6 -20.82 -3.63 -1.68
CA PRO A 6 -21.67 -4.32 -0.70
C PRO A 6 -21.25 -4.00 0.74
N ALA A 7 -22.11 -4.30 1.71
CA ALA A 7 -21.82 -4.13 3.13
C ALA A 7 -20.68 -5.05 3.59
N GLU A 8 -20.63 -6.25 3.02
CA GLU A 8 -19.62 -7.27 3.30
C GLU A 8 -19.23 -8.00 2.01
N ILE A 9 -18.07 -8.62 1.97
CA ILE A 9 -17.60 -9.41 0.84
C ILE A 9 -16.96 -10.72 1.30
N LEU A 10 -17.24 -11.82 0.61
CA LEU A 10 -16.62 -13.11 0.90
C LEU A 10 -15.19 -13.13 0.31
N VAL A 11 -14.20 -13.41 1.16
CA VAL A 11 -12.79 -13.57 0.79
C VAL A 11 -12.33 -14.94 1.32
N GLY A 12 -12.17 -15.91 0.43
CA GLY A 12 -12.00 -17.31 0.83
C GLY A 12 -13.23 -17.83 1.56
N ASP A 13 -13.07 -18.21 2.81
CA ASP A 13 -14.13 -18.76 3.67
C ASP A 13 -14.63 -17.75 4.73
N SER A 14 -14.19 -16.49 4.65
CA SER A 14 -14.50 -15.47 5.64
C SER A 14 -15.14 -14.24 5.01
N TYR A 15 -16.11 -13.64 5.72
CA TYR A 15 -16.66 -12.35 5.35
C TYR A 15 -15.79 -11.22 5.87
N VAL A 16 -15.53 -10.25 5.01
CA VAL A 16 -14.80 -9.03 5.32
C VAL A 16 -15.78 -7.87 5.42
N HIS A 17 -15.61 -7.06 6.45
CA HIS A 17 -16.41 -5.88 6.75
C HIS A 17 -15.51 -4.64 6.81
N ASP A 18 -16.12 -3.46 6.68
CA ASP A 18 -15.49 -2.19 7.00
C ASP A 18 -15.68 -1.85 8.49
N ASP A 19 -14.84 -0.98 9.03
CA ASP A 19 -14.89 -0.58 10.46
C ASP A 19 -16.14 0.23 10.83
N ASP A 20 -16.92 0.70 9.84
CA ASP A 20 -18.15 1.47 10.05
C ASP A 20 -19.38 0.60 10.33
N ASP A 21 -19.24 -0.73 10.35
CA ASP A 21 -20.30 -1.71 10.61
C ASP A 21 -21.59 -1.48 9.79
N ARG A 22 -21.46 -0.90 8.59
CA ARG A 22 -22.63 -0.64 7.73
C ARG A 22 -23.26 -1.95 7.27
N ASP A 23 -24.57 -1.96 7.19
CA ASP A 23 -25.41 -3.09 6.77
C ASP A 23 -26.09 -2.86 5.41
N TYR A 24 -25.65 -1.86 4.64
CA TYR A 24 -26.20 -1.47 3.34
C TYR A 24 -25.11 -1.32 2.28
N GLU A 25 -25.50 -1.42 1.01
CA GLU A 25 -24.64 -1.13 -0.13
C GLU A 25 -24.41 0.39 -0.26
N LEU A 26 -23.21 0.78 -0.67
CA LEU A 26 -22.84 2.18 -0.83
C LEU A 26 -22.12 2.41 -2.14
N ASP A 27 -22.56 3.43 -2.89
CA ASP A 27 -21.84 3.89 -4.07
C ASP A 27 -20.57 4.63 -3.66
N MET A 28 -19.41 3.99 -3.88
CA MET A 28 -18.11 4.56 -3.54
C MET A 28 -17.31 4.89 -4.78
N SER A 29 -16.74 6.10 -4.85
CA SER A 29 -15.63 6.38 -5.75
C SER A 29 -14.36 5.69 -5.23
N VAL A 30 -13.39 5.44 -6.11
CA VAL A 30 -12.09 4.86 -5.69
C VAL A 30 -11.41 5.76 -4.66
N ASP A 31 -11.43 7.07 -4.88
CA ASP A 31 -10.91 8.07 -3.96
C ASP A 31 -11.56 7.97 -2.56
N TYR A 32 -12.90 7.93 -2.51
CA TYR A 32 -13.62 7.78 -1.24
C TYR A 32 -13.29 6.47 -0.53
N ALA A 33 -13.21 5.36 -1.28
CA ALA A 33 -12.88 4.05 -0.72
C ALA A 33 -11.46 4.02 -0.12
N ILE A 34 -10.48 4.66 -0.77
CA ILE A 34 -9.10 4.82 -0.26
C ILE A 34 -9.10 5.74 0.95
N ALA A 35 -9.78 6.89 0.91
CA ALA A 35 -9.87 7.84 2.01
C ALA A 35 -10.48 7.22 3.27
N LYS A 36 -11.51 6.39 3.12
CA LYS A 36 -12.16 5.65 4.22
C LYS A 36 -11.44 4.35 4.60
N SER A 37 -10.42 3.96 3.84
CA SER A 37 -9.70 2.70 4.07
C SER A 37 -10.62 1.47 4.01
N SER A 38 -11.58 1.45 3.05
CA SER A 38 -12.57 0.38 2.95
C SER A 38 -11.91 -0.95 2.54
N ASN A 39 -11.90 -1.92 3.43
CA ASN A 39 -11.43 -3.28 3.17
C ASN A 39 -12.31 -3.97 2.12
N VAL A 40 -13.63 -3.78 2.24
CA VAL A 40 -14.63 -4.37 1.33
C VAL A 40 -14.44 -3.86 -0.09
N ALA A 41 -14.23 -2.53 -0.26
CA ALA A 41 -14.00 -1.94 -1.58
C ALA A 41 -12.69 -2.46 -2.21
N MET A 42 -11.60 -2.54 -1.45
CA MET A 42 -10.33 -3.05 -1.96
C MET A 42 -10.44 -4.51 -2.40
N ALA A 43 -11.05 -5.37 -1.60
CA ALA A 43 -11.31 -6.77 -1.96
C ALA A 43 -12.22 -6.85 -3.21
N TYR A 44 -13.28 -6.04 -3.26
CA TYR A 44 -14.21 -5.98 -4.39
C TYR A 44 -13.50 -5.60 -5.69
N TYR A 45 -12.64 -4.58 -5.66
CA TYR A 45 -11.90 -4.16 -6.85
C TYR A 45 -10.99 -5.25 -7.37
N VAL A 46 -10.28 -5.94 -6.47
CA VAL A 46 -9.39 -7.03 -6.90
C VAL A 46 -10.17 -8.23 -7.43
N GLN A 47 -11.24 -8.63 -6.77
CA GLN A 47 -12.02 -9.80 -7.17
C GLN A 47 -12.85 -9.57 -8.43
N ASN A 48 -13.46 -8.38 -8.61
CA ASN A 48 -14.47 -8.16 -9.63
C ASN A 48 -14.02 -7.27 -10.79
N ILE A 49 -12.97 -6.45 -10.60
CA ILE A 49 -12.55 -5.45 -11.59
C ILE A 49 -11.14 -5.75 -12.13
N ILE A 50 -10.16 -5.93 -11.23
CA ILE A 50 -8.74 -6.05 -11.59
C ILE A 50 -8.41 -7.50 -11.99
N GLY A 51 -8.83 -8.43 -11.16
CA GLY A 51 -8.48 -9.85 -11.24
C GLY A 51 -7.15 -10.18 -10.56
N ALA A 52 -7.07 -11.37 -9.95
CA ALA A 52 -5.94 -11.80 -9.12
C ALA A 52 -4.59 -11.76 -9.86
N LYS A 53 -4.55 -12.14 -11.15
CA LYS A 53 -3.29 -12.11 -11.93
C LYS A 53 -2.74 -10.70 -12.10
N ARG A 54 -3.58 -9.75 -12.52
CA ARG A 54 -3.14 -8.35 -12.71
C ARG A 54 -2.76 -7.69 -11.39
N PHE A 55 -3.45 -8.04 -10.31
CA PHE A 55 -3.10 -7.61 -8.97
C PHE A 55 -1.71 -8.13 -8.57
N ALA A 56 -1.45 -9.43 -8.74
CA ALA A 56 -0.14 -10.03 -8.46
C ALA A 56 0.98 -9.38 -9.29
N ASP A 57 0.74 -9.12 -10.58
CA ASP A 57 1.70 -8.43 -11.44
C ASP A 57 1.99 -7.00 -10.95
N GLY A 58 0.98 -6.32 -10.40
CA GLY A 58 1.14 -5.02 -9.76
C GLY A 58 2.00 -5.09 -8.50
N VAL A 59 1.72 -6.05 -7.61
CA VAL A 59 2.50 -6.29 -6.39
C VAL A 59 3.98 -6.54 -6.73
N GLU A 60 4.25 -7.41 -7.70
CA GLU A 60 5.60 -7.71 -8.18
C GLU A 60 6.28 -6.47 -8.78
N LYS A 61 5.56 -5.69 -9.58
CA LYS A 61 6.05 -4.49 -10.26
C LYS A 61 6.49 -3.39 -9.29
N PHE A 62 5.80 -3.26 -8.14
CA PHE A 62 6.20 -2.38 -7.05
C PHE A 62 7.33 -2.95 -6.18
N GLY A 63 7.82 -4.15 -6.47
CA GLY A 63 8.90 -4.79 -5.74
C GLY A 63 8.52 -5.29 -4.36
N ILE A 64 7.23 -5.45 -4.08
CA ILE A 64 6.73 -5.98 -2.82
C ILE A 64 7.08 -7.48 -2.73
N GLY A 65 7.66 -7.89 -1.62
CA GLY A 65 8.19 -9.25 -1.44
C GLY A 65 9.59 -9.46 -2.02
N GLN A 66 10.27 -8.39 -2.47
CA GLN A 66 11.61 -8.44 -3.02
C GLN A 66 12.55 -7.53 -2.23
N LYS A 67 13.84 -7.91 -2.15
CA LYS A 67 14.85 -7.03 -1.56
C LYS A 67 14.97 -5.74 -2.36
N THR A 68 15.07 -4.60 -1.67
CA THR A 68 15.20 -3.29 -2.30
C THR A 68 16.61 -3.03 -2.83
N GLY A 69 17.59 -3.75 -2.31
CA GLY A 69 19.00 -3.54 -2.61
C GLY A 69 19.65 -2.45 -1.76
N ILE A 70 19.00 -2.06 -0.64
CA ILE A 70 19.60 -1.12 0.32
C ILE A 70 20.99 -1.60 0.74
N ASP A 71 21.93 -0.67 0.85
CA ASP A 71 23.33 -0.91 1.23
C ASP A 71 23.50 -1.20 2.74
N PHE A 72 22.57 -1.99 3.30
CA PHE A 72 22.58 -2.40 4.69
C PHE A 72 22.51 -3.94 4.80
N PRO A 73 23.35 -4.57 5.63
CA PRO A 73 23.36 -6.03 5.76
C PRO A 73 22.09 -6.54 6.44
N GLY A 74 21.64 -7.73 6.03
CA GLY A 74 20.53 -8.42 6.68
C GLY A 74 19.14 -8.05 6.16
N GLU A 75 19.04 -7.40 5.01
CA GLU A 75 17.74 -7.12 4.39
C GLU A 75 16.94 -8.39 4.15
N ALA A 76 15.69 -8.44 4.65
CA ALA A 76 14.73 -9.51 4.41
C ALA A 76 13.86 -9.20 3.17
N ALA A 77 13.48 -10.22 2.41
CA ALA A 77 12.53 -10.07 1.32
C ALA A 77 11.07 -9.96 1.80
N GLY A 78 10.80 -10.36 3.05
CA GLY A 78 9.43 -10.48 3.54
C GLY A 78 8.79 -11.83 3.16
N ILE A 79 7.50 -11.94 3.42
CA ILE A 79 6.68 -13.12 3.11
C ILE A 79 5.50 -12.64 2.26
N VAL A 80 5.57 -12.92 0.96
CA VAL A 80 4.52 -12.59 -0.01
C VAL A 80 4.35 -13.79 -0.93
N LYS A 81 3.12 -14.30 -1.06
CA LYS A 81 2.83 -15.42 -1.96
C LYS A 81 3.04 -15.00 -3.41
N SER A 82 3.64 -15.87 -4.22
CA SER A 82 3.64 -15.70 -5.68
C SER A 82 2.26 -16.02 -6.26
N TYR A 83 1.94 -15.52 -7.45
CA TYR A 83 0.63 -15.79 -8.06
C TYR A 83 0.32 -17.28 -8.19
N GLY A 84 1.33 -18.13 -8.44
CA GLY A 84 1.17 -19.58 -8.53
C GLY A 84 0.73 -20.25 -7.22
N ASP A 85 0.94 -19.59 -6.09
CA ASP A 85 0.60 -20.07 -4.76
C ASP A 85 -0.68 -19.42 -4.20
N TYR A 86 -1.39 -18.61 -5.02
CA TYR A 86 -2.63 -17.98 -4.59
C TYR A 86 -3.73 -19.02 -4.41
N ASP A 87 -4.42 -18.95 -3.29
CA ASP A 87 -5.67 -19.64 -3.01
C ASP A 87 -6.89 -18.69 -3.19
N GLY A 88 -8.07 -19.16 -2.85
CA GLY A 88 -9.30 -18.38 -2.99
C GLY A 88 -9.38 -17.11 -2.13
N SER A 89 -8.51 -16.98 -1.11
CA SER A 89 -8.48 -15.83 -0.20
C SER A 89 -7.35 -14.84 -0.51
N THR A 90 -6.24 -15.30 -1.06
CA THR A 90 -4.96 -14.58 -1.12
C THR A 90 -5.09 -13.18 -1.76
N ALA A 91 -5.67 -13.10 -2.96
CA ALA A 91 -5.76 -11.82 -3.66
C ALA A 91 -6.67 -10.81 -2.94
N GLY A 92 -7.81 -11.28 -2.40
CA GLY A 92 -8.73 -10.45 -1.64
C GLY A 92 -8.12 -9.94 -0.34
N SER A 93 -7.45 -10.82 0.43
CA SER A 93 -6.80 -10.45 1.69
C SER A 93 -5.64 -9.47 1.47
N MET A 94 -4.79 -9.73 0.48
CA MET A 94 -3.67 -8.83 0.15
C MET A 94 -4.15 -7.46 -0.33
N ALA A 95 -5.34 -7.36 -0.93
CA ALA A 95 -5.89 -6.09 -1.42
C ALA A 95 -6.11 -5.05 -0.31
N PHE A 96 -6.39 -5.49 0.91
CA PHE A 96 -6.53 -4.62 2.07
C PHE A 96 -5.39 -4.78 3.10
N GLY A 97 -4.26 -5.38 2.69
CA GLY A 97 -3.02 -5.39 3.48
C GLY A 97 -2.88 -6.55 4.46
N GLN A 98 -3.66 -7.63 4.31
CA GLN A 98 -3.55 -8.85 5.11
C GLN A 98 -2.87 -9.98 4.32
N GLY A 99 -2.44 -11.05 4.99
CA GLY A 99 -1.85 -12.22 4.35
C GLY A 99 -0.46 -12.01 3.73
N LEU A 100 0.23 -10.93 4.11
CA LEU A 100 1.62 -10.65 3.73
C LEU A 100 2.39 -10.04 4.90
N SER A 101 3.72 -10.15 4.87
CA SER A 101 4.62 -9.49 5.83
C SER A 101 5.83 -8.95 5.08
N ILE A 102 6.03 -7.64 5.14
CA ILE A 102 7.09 -6.96 4.39
C ILE A 102 7.88 -5.98 5.28
N PRO A 103 9.19 -5.80 5.04
CA PRO A 103 9.98 -4.78 5.71
C PRO A 103 9.49 -3.37 5.38
N LEU A 104 9.57 -2.45 6.33
CA LEU A 104 9.16 -1.05 6.15
C LEU A 104 9.87 -0.38 4.95
N VAL A 105 11.12 -0.73 4.67
CA VAL A 105 11.87 -0.18 3.54
C VAL A 105 11.23 -0.48 2.18
N GLN A 106 10.51 -1.59 2.04
CA GLN A 106 9.76 -1.90 0.82
C GLN A 106 8.54 -0.99 0.68
N ILE A 107 7.85 -0.70 1.79
CA ILE A 107 6.72 0.24 1.81
C ILE A 107 7.22 1.63 1.40
N VAL A 108 8.28 2.12 2.05
CA VAL A 108 8.88 3.43 1.71
C VAL A 108 9.27 3.49 0.23
N ARG A 109 9.95 2.46 -0.30
CA ARG A 109 10.31 2.40 -1.73
C ARG A 109 9.10 2.47 -2.66
N ALA A 110 7.99 1.81 -2.30
CA ALA A 110 6.76 1.86 -3.08
C ALA A 110 6.14 3.27 -3.08
N TYR A 111 6.13 3.95 -1.93
CA TYR A 111 5.69 5.34 -1.83
C TYR A 111 6.61 6.30 -2.57
N CYS A 112 7.95 6.11 -2.48
CA CYS A 112 8.91 6.89 -3.28
C CYS A 112 8.66 6.73 -4.79
N ALA A 113 8.23 5.56 -5.26
CA ALA A 113 7.88 5.39 -6.66
C ALA A 113 6.67 6.27 -7.07
N VAL A 114 5.68 6.43 -6.21
CA VAL A 114 4.55 7.34 -6.45
C VAL A 114 5.03 8.79 -6.40
N ALA A 115 5.75 9.18 -5.34
CA ALA A 115 6.31 10.53 -5.16
C ALA A 115 7.25 10.96 -6.29
N ASN A 116 7.94 10.01 -6.92
CA ASN A 116 8.87 10.23 -8.03
C ASN A 116 8.26 9.88 -9.40
N ASP A 117 7.06 10.38 -9.68
CA ASP A 117 6.39 10.27 -10.98
C ASP A 117 6.25 8.83 -11.51
N GLY A 118 6.23 7.84 -10.63
CA GLY A 118 6.12 6.43 -10.98
C GLY A 118 7.45 5.72 -11.23
N VAL A 119 8.57 6.30 -10.82
CA VAL A 119 9.92 5.74 -10.97
C VAL A 119 10.47 5.33 -9.60
N PRO A 120 10.68 4.03 -9.33
CA PRO A 120 11.23 3.59 -8.06
C PRO A 120 12.69 4.00 -7.90
N THR A 121 13.09 4.31 -6.69
CA THR A 121 14.47 4.62 -6.30
C THR A 121 15.07 3.46 -5.51
N THR A 122 16.40 3.41 -5.41
CA THR A 122 17.11 2.47 -4.55
C THR A 122 17.35 3.12 -3.18
N PRO A 123 16.74 2.65 -2.09
CA PRO A 123 17.03 3.15 -0.74
C PRO A 123 18.51 2.94 -0.42
N HIS A 124 19.16 3.94 0.21
CA HIS A 124 20.57 3.85 0.53
C HIS A 124 20.96 4.72 1.73
N PHE A 125 22.05 4.35 2.40
CA PHE A 125 22.68 5.14 3.45
C PHE A 125 23.95 5.83 2.95
N LEU A 126 24.66 5.22 1.99
CA LEU A 126 25.93 5.75 1.50
C LEU A 126 25.67 6.86 0.46
N VAL A 127 25.91 8.09 0.84
CA VAL A 127 25.78 9.29 -0.02
C VAL A 127 27.09 9.60 -0.75
N SER A 128 28.23 9.45 -0.05
CA SER A 128 29.53 9.71 -0.66
C SER A 128 30.61 8.78 -0.12
N LYS A 129 31.66 8.52 -0.93
CA LYS A 129 32.82 7.74 -0.56
C LYS A 129 34.08 8.47 -0.97
N ALA A 130 34.96 8.75 -0.03
CA ALA A 130 36.23 9.49 -0.22
C ALA A 130 36.03 10.87 -0.88
N GLY A 131 34.90 11.54 -0.62
CA GLY A 131 34.58 12.85 -1.17
C GLY A 131 33.90 12.82 -2.55
N GLU A 132 33.68 11.66 -3.13
CA GLU A 132 32.92 11.47 -4.37
C GLU A 132 31.50 10.98 -4.05
N GLU A 133 30.50 11.58 -4.68
CA GLU A 133 29.11 11.13 -4.56
C GLU A 133 28.95 9.73 -5.15
N VAL A 134 28.12 8.91 -4.51
CA VAL A 134 27.76 7.58 -5.01
C VAL A 134 26.45 7.71 -5.78
N ASP A 135 26.49 7.31 -7.06
CA ASP A 135 25.30 7.26 -7.90
C ASP A 135 24.47 5.99 -7.57
N TRP A 136 23.22 6.20 -7.20
CA TRP A 136 22.26 5.13 -6.94
C TRP A 136 21.23 5.10 -8.08
N PRO A 137 21.23 4.07 -8.92
CA PRO A 137 20.38 4.05 -10.11
C PRO A 137 18.90 4.02 -9.73
N ALA A 138 18.10 4.85 -10.40
CA ALA A 138 16.66 4.71 -10.42
C ALA A 138 16.27 3.46 -11.24
N GLY A 139 15.14 2.85 -10.88
CA GLY A 139 14.57 1.76 -11.63
C GLY A 139 13.82 2.22 -12.89
N ASP A 140 13.33 1.26 -13.66
CA ASP A 140 12.41 1.56 -14.76
C ASP A 140 11.07 2.07 -14.23
N ARG A 141 10.43 2.99 -14.98
CA ARG A 141 9.11 3.52 -14.64
C ARG A 141 8.09 2.39 -14.51
N ILE A 142 7.44 2.29 -13.34
CA ILE A 142 6.44 1.25 -13.03
C ILE A 142 5.01 1.69 -13.26
N ILE A 143 4.68 2.98 -13.08
CA ILE A 143 3.39 3.58 -13.41
C ILE A 143 3.62 4.88 -14.17
N SER A 144 2.61 5.36 -14.89
CA SER A 144 2.71 6.65 -15.58
C SER A 144 2.74 7.80 -14.57
N LYS A 145 3.35 8.95 -14.93
CA LYS A 145 3.26 10.16 -14.13
C LYS A 145 1.79 10.50 -13.80
N LYS A 146 0.91 10.46 -14.78
CA LYS A 146 -0.52 10.71 -14.57
C LYS A 146 -1.12 9.79 -13.48
N THR A 147 -0.76 8.50 -13.48
CA THR A 147 -1.25 7.56 -12.45
C THR A 147 -0.65 7.88 -11.08
N ALA A 148 0.61 8.30 -11.03
CA ALA A 148 1.26 8.73 -9.80
C ALA A 148 0.60 10.00 -9.23
N ASP A 149 0.30 10.98 -10.09
CA ASP A 149 -0.40 12.21 -9.70
C ASP A 149 -1.83 11.90 -9.16
N GLU A 150 -2.58 11.02 -9.86
CA GLU A 150 -3.92 10.59 -9.41
C GLU A 150 -3.86 9.85 -8.07
N GLU A 151 -2.85 9.02 -7.83
CA GLU A 151 -2.64 8.32 -6.54
C GLU A 151 -2.26 9.31 -5.44
N THR A 152 -1.40 10.28 -5.73
CA THR A 152 -1.03 11.36 -4.81
C THR A 152 -2.26 12.14 -4.36
N ASP A 153 -3.16 12.51 -5.29
CA ASP A 153 -4.40 13.20 -4.96
C ASP A 153 -5.33 12.35 -4.06
N MET A 154 -5.44 11.04 -4.35
CA MET A 154 -6.20 10.13 -3.50
C MET A 154 -5.58 10.01 -2.10
N MET A 155 -4.26 9.94 -1.99
CA MET A 155 -3.56 9.93 -0.70
C MET A 155 -3.69 11.27 0.06
N ARG A 156 -3.81 12.42 -0.62
CA ARG A 156 -4.18 13.69 0.02
C ARG A 156 -5.56 13.62 0.64
N SER A 157 -6.55 13.05 -0.07
CA SER A 157 -7.91 12.87 0.46
C SER A 157 -7.92 12.04 1.75
N VAL A 158 -7.05 11.03 1.87
CA VAL A 158 -6.85 10.27 3.12
C VAL A 158 -6.43 11.17 4.26
N MET A 159 -5.48 12.09 4.00
CA MET A 159 -4.92 12.99 5.03
C MET A 159 -5.85 14.16 5.35
N LEU A 160 -6.65 14.64 4.39
CA LEU A 160 -7.54 15.77 4.60
C LEU A 160 -8.85 15.38 5.31
N ASP A 161 -9.55 14.38 4.78
CA ASP A 161 -10.92 14.03 5.18
C ASP A 161 -11.09 12.54 5.52
N GLY A 162 -10.00 11.77 5.47
CA GLY A 162 -9.99 10.33 5.64
C GLY A 162 -9.40 9.85 6.95
N SER A 163 -8.97 8.59 6.94
CA SER A 163 -8.40 7.90 8.11
C SER A 163 -7.08 8.50 8.60
N GLY A 164 -6.39 9.29 7.77
CA GLY A 164 -5.12 9.96 8.08
C GLY A 164 -5.25 11.36 8.67
N ALA A 165 -6.45 11.90 8.86
CA ALA A 165 -6.67 13.30 9.24
C ALA A 165 -5.95 13.74 10.54
N LEU A 166 -5.73 12.84 11.49
CA LEU A 166 -4.95 13.12 12.70
C LEU A 166 -3.44 13.23 12.45
N GLY A 167 -2.95 12.80 11.30
CA GLY A 167 -1.54 12.90 10.88
C GLY A 167 -1.21 14.19 10.14
N GLN A 168 -2.16 15.11 10.00
CA GLN A 168 -1.95 16.42 9.38
C GLN A 168 -0.94 17.27 10.17
N VAL A 169 -0.06 17.96 9.47
CA VAL A 169 0.88 18.94 10.04
C VAL A 169 0.60 20.28 9.37
N GLU A 170 0.31 21.30 10.19
CA GLU A 170 0.01 22.66 9.69
C GLU A 170 1.17 23.21 8.85
N GLY A 171 0.85 23.71 7.66
CA GLY A 171 1.82 24.27 6.71
C GLY A 171 2.45 23.26 5.78
N TYR A 172 2.10 21.97 5.86
CA TYR A 172 2.59 20.93 4.95
C TYR A 172 1.44 20.31 4.15
N ASP A 173 1.66 20.15 2.84
CA ASP A 173 0.82 19.34 1.97
C ASP A 173 1.31 17.89 2.03
N ILE A 174 0.50 17.00 2.62
CA ILE A 174 0.87 15.60 2.89
C ILE A 174 -0.03 14.67 2.11
N ALA A 175 0.58 13.77 1.35
CA ALA A 175 -0.06 12.60 0.77
C ALA A 175 0.36 11.35 1.55
N GLY A 176 -0.60 10.57 2.05
CA GLY A 176 -0.28 9.41 2.88
C GLY A 176 -1.45 8.47 3.10
N LYS A 177 -1.16 7.31 3.70
CA LYS A 177 -2.15 6.28 4.01
C LYS A 177 -1.86 5.66 5.36
N THR A 178 -2.89 5.51 6.16
CA THR A 178 -2.86 4.74 7.40
C THR A 178 -2.95 3.24 7.12
N GLY A 179 -2.40 2.44 8.02
CA GLY A 179 -2.54 1.00 8.02
C GLY A 179 -2.78 0.49 9.43
N THR A 180 -3.61 -0.54 9.56
CA THR A 180 -3.83 -1.27 10.81
C THR A 180 -3.76 -2.75 10.48
N GLY A 181 -2.60 -3.36 10.71
CA GLY A 181 -2.37 -4.79 10.46
C GLY A 181 -2.54 -5.59 11.74
N GLU A 182 -3.22 -6.72 11.68
CA GLU A 182 -3.26 -7.67 12.78
C GLU A 182 -1.91 -8.40 12.90
N GLN A 183 -1.47 -8.64 14.14
CA GLN A 183 -0.23 -9.40 14.37
C GLN A 183 -0.47 -10.88 14.16
N ALA A 184 0.40 -11.51 13.35
CA ALA A 184 0.40 -12.96 13.20
C ALA A 184 0.67 -13.66 14.53
N ASP A 185 -0.04 -14.76 14.78
CA ASP A 185 0.22 -15.65 15.91
C ASP A 185 1.22 -16.76 15.51
N GLU A 186 2.06 -17.17 16.44
CA GLU A 186 3.03 -18.26 16.23
C GLU A 186 2.37 -19.62 16.00
N GLU A 187 1.15 -19.80 16.51
CA GLU A 187 0.33 -21.00 16.33
C GLU A 187 -0.54 -20.97 15.07
N GLY A 188 -0.46 -19.87 14.28
CA GLY A 188 -1.24 -19.62 13.06
C GLY A 188 -2.43 -18.69 13.28
N GLY A 189 -2.85 -17.97 12.24
CA GLY A 189 -3.86 -16.92 12.33
C GLY A 189 -3.31 -15.61 12.89
N TYR A 190 -4.16 -14.84 13.58
CA TYR A 190 -3.83 -13.54 14.14
C TYR A 190 -4.09 -13.50 15.65
N LYS A 191 -3.25 -12.73 16.35
CA LYS A 191 -3.40 -12.49 17.79
C LYS A 191 -4.61 -11.60 18.05
N GLU A 192 -5.48 -12.03 18.94
CA GLU A 192 -6.67 -11.26 19.32
C GLU A 192 -6.28 -9.91 19.94
N ASN A 193 -6.85 -8.82 19.45
CA ASN A 193 -6.61 -7.44 19.93
C ASN A 193 -5.13 -6.97 19.89
N HIS A 194 -4.33 -7.52 18.97
CA HIS A 194 -2.95 -7.09 18.77
C HIS A 194 -2.77 -6.54 17.35
N PHE A 195 -2.51 -5.23 17.24
CA PHE A 195 -2.41 -4.53 15.97
C PHE A 195 -1.06 -3.82 15.82
N VAL A 196 -0.65 -3.65 14.57
CA VAL A 196 0.45 -2.77 14.17
C VAL A 196 -0.18 -1.58 13.43
N ALA A 197 -0.24 -0.43 14.09
CA ALA A 197 -0.68 0.81 13.46
C ALA A 197 0.50 1.46 12.71
N SER A 198 0.23 1.96 11.52
CA SER A 198 1.23 2.61 10.67
C SER A 198 0.63 3.81 9.94
N LEU A 199 1.50 4.76 9.58
CA LEU A 199 1.23 5.83 8.64
C LEU A 199 2.45 5.93 7.72
N CYS A 200 2.24 5.88 6.42
CA CYS A 200 3.28 6.12 5.43
C CYS A 200 2.80 7.19 4.45
N GLY A 201 3.71 8.04 4.01
CA GLY A 201 3.40 9.15 3.11
C GLY A 201 4.62 10.02 2.83
N PHE A 202 4.38 11.10 2.11
CA PHE A 202 5.38 12.11 1.78
C PHE A 202 4.77 13.51 1.87
N ALA A 203 5.61 14.50 2.18
CA ALA A 203 5.23 15.91 2.27
C ALA A 203 5.66 16.67 1.01
N ASN A 204 5.13 17.90 0.85
CA ASN A 204 5.24 18.70 -0.38
C ASN A 204 4.77 17.90 -1.59
N ALA A 205 3.56 17.35 -1.49
CA ALA A 205 3.06 16.31 -2.37
C ALA A 205 2.96 16.70 -3.87
N ASP A 206 3.05 17.99 -4.21
CA ASP A 206 3.17 18.46 -5.61
C ASP A 206 4.60 18.38 -6.17
N ASP A 207 5.63 18.47 -5.30
CA ASP A 207 7.04 18.43 -5.67
C ASP A 207 7.84 17.85 -4.49
N PRO A 208 7.69 16.55 -4.18
CA PRO A 208 8.30 15.94 -3.01
C PRO A 208 9.82 15.80 -3.19
N GLU A 209 10.56 16.18 -2.16
CA GLU A 209 12.00 15.92 -2.02
C GLU A 209 12.17 14.61 -1.22
N VAL A 210 12.42 13.49 -1.87
CA VAL A 210 12.52 12.15 -1.25
C VAL A 210 13.91 11.57 -1.42
#